data_f0c9f77ccfc4f66865efeb68fdd3c9ec
#
_entry.id   f0c9f77ccfc4f66865efeb68fdd3c9ec
#
_cell.length_a   1.000
_cell.length_b   1.000
_cell.length_c   1.000
_cell.angle_alpha   90.00
_cell.angle_beta   90.00
_cell.angle_gamma   90.00
#
_symmetry.space_group_name_H-M   'P 1'
#
loop_
_entity.id
_entity.type
_entity.pdbx_description
1 polymer ?
#
loop_
_entity_poly.entity_id
_entity_poly.type
_entity_poly.pdbx_seq_one_letter_code
_entity_poly.pdbx_strand_id
1 'polypeptide(L)'
;MKFDRNTIIGFVILAALFFGYFFYTNKEQAAYKREQARLDSIKIANGPKIDPSAQKADSVHADSINRAANAGEFPTAANGTEELVTVSNEVFTVAFTNKGGQPKWIELRKFKNMDSGHVRLAATAFDKIGYLINTGNNRVAYTSDLYFQPGTVVKRPDGSQVVSFLLTSGDSAGASSIVHQFVVRPADYLLDFDVQFKGLNKLLSNGVMNLTWNYAAAQQESDIRFEKQNTQVGYIEDGEFDYHTISRKSNVDFSSPVKWIGLRQRFFNSYLIAKDNFLSGKMSWELPPNEKKVIALATSDMKLQLPVASDGKASFNLFYGPADFHTLRKEDLKLEKLINLGQGPYAFVRPLNRFIVMPVWDFIKSFVGSFGWVIACLTLFIRLLISPLTYKSYLSGAKMKALRPEIATLKEKFGSDQQAMSMEQMKLFREAGVNPLGGCIPALLQIPIFFALYSFFSSSVDLRGADFLWAKDLSAFDNILSFGVTLPLLGGHLSLFTITAVLTSFLISVYSMNMSPDQSNPV
;
A
#
# COMPACT_ATOMS: atom_id res chain seq x y z
N MET A 1 -7.80 39.51 -25.65
CA MET A 1 -8.57 38.46 -24.96
C MET A 1 -9.21 39.09 -23.73
N LYS A 2 -10.49 39.40 -23.75
CA LYS A 2 -11.22 39.75 -22.52
C LYS A 2 -11.97 38.48 -22.09
N PHE A 3 -11.48 37.85 -21.04
CA PHE A 3 -12.22 36.75 -20.42
C PHE A 3 -13.52 37.27 -19.84
N ASP A 4 -14.63 36.57 -20.13
CA ASP A 4 -15.92 36.89 -19.52
C ASP A 4 -15.81 36.85 -18.00
N ARG A 5 -16.36 37.88 -17.33
CA ARG A 5 -16.29 38.04 -15.87
C ARG A 5 -16.76 36.79 -15.10
N ASN A 6 -17.77 36.09 -15.62
CA ASN A 6 -18.29 34.87 -15.02
C ASN A 6 -17.32 33.67 -15.19
N THR A 7 -16.63 33.57 -16.31
CA THR A 7 -15.59 32.57 -16.56
C THR A 7 -14.40 32.83 -15.66
N ILE A 8 -13.98 34.09 -15.48
CA ILE A 8 -12.92 34.47 -14.55
C ILE A 8 -13.33 34.13 -13.12
N ILE A 9 -14.57 34.47 -12.71
CA ILE A 9 -15.09 34.13 -11.38
C ILE A 9 -15.12 32.60 -11.17
N GLY A 10 -15.57 31.83 -12.16
CA GLY A 10 -15.57 30.39 -12.11
C GLY A 10 -14.16 29.81 -11.96
N PHE A 11 -13.20 30.31 -12.73
CA PHE A 11 -11.79 29.94 -12.60
C PHE A 11 -11.18 30.34 -11.26
N VAL A 12 -11.49 31.53 -10.76
CA VAL A 12 -11.02 32.02 -9.46
C VAL A 12 -11.59 31.18 -8.32
N ILE A 13 -12.88 30.83 -8.37
CA ILE A 13 -13.52 29.96 -7.38
C ILE A 13 -12.88 28.55 -7.42
N LEU A 14 -12.70 27.98 -8.63
CA LEU A 14 -12.07 26.67 -8.78
C LEU A 14 -10.61 26.69 -8.29
N ALA A 15 -9.86 27.72 -8.62
CA ALA A 15 -8.50 27.92 -8.13
C ALA A 15 -8.50 28.12 -6.60
N ALA A 16 -9.41 28.92 -6.06
CA ALA A 16 -9.53 29.14 -4.63
C ALA A 16 -9.88 27.85 -3.86
N LEU A 17 -10.78 27.02 -4.40
CA LEU A 17 -11.10 25.69 -3.86
C LEU A 17 -9.91 24.73 -3.95
N PHE A 18 -9.19 24.76 -5.06
CA PHE A 18 -7.99 23.94 -5.25
C PHE A 18 -6.86 24.36 -4.31
N PHE A 19 -6.57 25.67 -4.23
CA PHE A 19 -5.56 26.21 -3.32
C PHE A 19 -5.99 26.08 -1.86
N GLY A 20 -7.27 26.23 -1.53
CA GLY A 20 -7.82 26.00 -0.20
C GLY A 20 -7.66 24.56 0.24
N TYR A 21 -7.98 23.60 -0.63
CA TYR A 21 -7.76 22.17 -0.38
C TYR A 21 -6.28 21.84 -0.22
N PHE A 22 -5.42 22.38 -1.10
CA PHE A 22 -3.98 22.17 -1.04
C PHE A 22 -3.36 22.79 0.23
N PHE A 23 -3.83 23.98 0.62
CA PHE A 23 -3.40 24.63 1.86
C PHE A 23 -3.85 23.86 3.10
N TYR A 24 -5.08 23.35 3.11
CA TYR A 24 -5.62 22.53 4.19
C TYR A 24 -4.81 21.24 4.36
N THR A 25 -4.56 20.50 3.28
CA THR A 25 -3.78 19.26 3.31
C THR A 25 -2.32 19.50 3.71
N ASN A 26 -1.70 20.59 3.26
CA ASN A 26 -0.34 20.97 3.68
C ASN A 26 -0.28 21.37 5.14
N LYS A 27 -1.31 22.04 5.68
CA LYS A 27 -1.38 22.44 7.09
C LYS A 27 -1.47 21.22 8.01
N GLU A 28 -2.28 20.21 7.66
CA GLU A 28 -2.36 18.94 8.40
C GLU A 28 -1.02 18.18 8.37
N GLN A 29 -0.38 18.10 7.20
CA GLN A 29 0.94 17.46 7.09
C GLN A 29 2.02 18.23 7.88
N ALA A 30 1.97 19.56 7.90
CA ALA A 30 2.91 20.37 8.66
C ALA A 30 2.69 20.24 10.18
N ALA A 31 1.44 20.16 10.63
CA ALA A 31 1.10 19.91 12.04
C ALA A 31 1.60 18.53 12.50
N TYR A 32 1.38 17.50 11.70
CA TYR A 32 1.87 16.15 11.98
C TYR A 32 3.40 16.08 12.03
N LYS A 33 4.10 16.73 11.09
CA LYS A 33 5.57 16.80 11.10
C LYS A 33 6.12 17.54 12.32
N ARG A 34 5.43 18.62 12.78
CA ARG A 34 5.83 19.37 13.98
C ARG A 34 5.64 18.54 15.25
N GLU A 35 4.56 17.78 15.34
CA GLU A 35 4.32 16.89 16.49
C GLU A 35 5.30 15.73 16.51
N GLN A 36 5.63 15.13 15.36
CA GLN A 36 6.69 14.12 15.26
C GLN A 36 8.07 14.69 15.65
N ALA A 37 8.45 15.86 15.14
CA ALA A 37 9.71 16.51 15.50
C ALA A 37 9.78 16.87 16.98
N ARG A 38 8.64 17.23 17.60
CA ARG A 38 8.53 17.46 19.04
C ARG A 38 8.70 16.17 19.85
N LEU A 39 8.05 15.10 19.43
CA LEU A 39 8.18 13.77 20.06
C LEU A 39 9.61 13.22 19.94
N ASP A 40 10.24 13.40 18.77
CA ASP A 40 11.63 13.02 18.54
C ASP A 40 12.61 13.86 19.39
N SER A 41 12.37 15.17 19.52
CA SER A 41 13.21 16.02 20.40
C SER A 41 13.04 15.66 21.88
N ILE A 42 11.85 15.27 22.32
CA ILE A 42 11.61 14.77 23.70
C ILE A 42 12.31 13.41 23.91
N LYS A 43 12.25 12.51 22.92
CA LYS A 43 12.98 11.22 22.97
C LYS A 43 14.49 11.42 23.04
N ILE A 44 15.04 12.38 22.26
CA ILE A 44 16.47 12.70 22.25
C ILE A 44 16.89 13.42 23.57
N ALA A 45 16.04 14.29 24.11
CA ALA A 45 16.34 15.01 25.35
C ALA A 45 16.29 14.12 26.60
N ASN A 46 15.42 13.09 26.59
CA ASN A 46 15.25 12.15 27.71
C ASN A 46 16.06 10.86 27.55
N GLY A 47 16.76 10.67 26.42
CA GLY A 47 17.66 9.55 26.18
C GLY A 47 18.99 9.73 26.90
N PRO A 48 19.56 8.68 27.54
CA PRO A 48 20.89 8.79 28.14
C PRO A 48 21.93 9.08 27.05
N LYS A 49 22.78 10.08 27.27
CA LYS A 49 23.93 10.38 26.41
C LYS A 49 24.97 9.28 26.58
N ILE A 50 25.01 8.33 25.66
CA ILE A 50 25.92 7.18 25.72
C ILE A 50 26.75 7.14 24.42
N ASP A 51 28.07 6.90 24.60
CA ASP A 51 29.05 6.80 23.52
C ASP A 51 28.81 5.53 22.66
N PRO A 52 28.62 5.64 21.32
CA PRO A 52 28.24 4.51 20.47
C PRO A 52 29.29 3.40 20.32
N SER A 53 30.54 3.66 20.62
CA SER A 53 31.65 2.72 20.39
C SER A 53 31.89 1.73 21.54
N ALA A 54 31.65 2.15 22.78
CA ALA A 54 31.76 1.27 23.95
C ALA A 54 30.55 0.32 24.12
N GLN A 55 29.39 0.70 23.54
CA GLN A 55 28.11 0.03 23.77
C GLN A 55 27.93 -1.28 23.00
N LYS A 56 28.64 -1.51 21.86
CA LYS A 56 28.44 -2.74 21.06
C LYS A 56 29.00 -4.01 21.72
N ALA A 57 30.10 -3.92 22.42
CA ALA A 57 30.69 -5.07 23.07
C ALA A 57 29.99 -5.40 24.41
N ASP A 58 29.68 -4.37 25.21
CA ASP A 58 28.98 -4.54 26.49
C ASP A 58 27.51 -4.93 26.32
N SER A 59 26.82 -4.44 25.29
CA SER A 59 25.43 -4.82 25.03
C SER A 59 25.27 -6.27 24.60
N VAL A 60 26.21 -6.82 23.80
CA VAL A 60 26.18 -8.23 23.39
C VAL A 60 26.41 -9.16 24.56
N HIS A 61 27.31 -8.80 25.48
CA HIS A 61 27.56 -9.57 26.72
C HIS A 61 26.38 -9.44 27.69
N ALA A 62 25.86 -8.26 27.92
CA ALA A 62 24.69 -8.04 28.77
C ALA A 62 23.45 -8.76 28.25
N ASP A 63 23.21 -8.73 26.94
CA ASP A 63 22.11 -9.45 26.29
C ASP A 63 22.24 -10.97 26.39
N SER A 64 23.48 -11.52 26.35
CA SER A 64 23.71 -12.96 26.52
C SER A 64 23.50 -13.41 27.96
N ILE A 65 23.95 -12.62 28.94
CA ILE A 65 23.75 -12.89 30.37
C ILE A 65 22.26 -12.81 30.72
N ASN A 66 21.56 -11.80 30.24
CA ASN A 66 20.12 -11.65 30.46
C ASN A 66 19.32 -12.79 29.80
N ARG A 67 19.70 -13.23 28.61
CA ARG A 67 19.08 -14.41 27.96
C ARG A 67 19.29 -15.68 28.76
N ALA A 68 20.53 -15.94 29.20
CA ALA A 68 20.83 -17.11 30.05
C ALA A 68 20.05 -17.09 31.36
N ALA A 69 19.93 -15.90 31.98
CA ALA A 69 19.15 -15.75 33.20
C ALA A 69 17.66 -15.98 32.99
N ASN A 70 17.10 -15.50 31.85
CA ASN A 70 15.67 -15.59 31.55
C ASN A 70 15.26 -16.94 30.93
N ALA A 71 16.17 -17.73 30.39
CA ALA A 71 15.90 -19.03 29.80
C ALA A 71 15.39 -20.08 30.81
N GLY A 72 15.69 -19.91 32.09
CA GLY A 72 15.15 -20.74 33.18
C GLY A 72 15.25 -22.24 32.93
N GLU A 73 14.10 -22.91 32.77
CA GLU A 73 13.99 -24.35 32.48
C GLU A 73 14.46 -24.75 31.07
N PHE A 74 14.84 -23.76 30.20
CA PHE A 74 15.34 -23.98 28.84
C PHE A 74 16.85 -23.63 28.71
N PRO A 75 17.76 -24.19 29.51
CA PRO A 75 19.17 -23.76 29.57
C PRO A 75 19.89 -23.95 28.22
N THR A 76 19.56 -25.01 27.47
CA THR A 76 20.15 -25.31 26.16
C THR A 76 19.71 -24.31 25.07
N ALA A 77 18.60 -23.62 25.28
CA ALA A 77 18.07 -22.64 24.33
C ALA A 77 18.61 -21.22 24.57
N ALA A 78 19.28 -20.97 25.68
CA ALA A 78 19.83 -19.64 26.00
C ALA A 78 21.00 -19.24 25.09
N ASN A 79 21.83 -20.22 24.77
CA ASN A 79 23.04 -20.03 23.96
C ASN A 79 23.05 -21.02 22.80
N GLY A 80 23.32 -20.52 21.60
CA GLY A 80 23.35 -21.31 20.37
C GLY A 80 23.99 -20.54 19.24
N THR A 81 24.29 -21.24 18.17
CA THR A 81 24.69 -20.65 16.89
C THR A 81 23.48 -20.52 16.01
N GLU A 82 23.33 -19.39 15.35
CA GLU A 82 22.23 -19.19 14.40
C GLU A 82 22.45 -20.07 13.16
N GLU A 83 21.51 -20.97 12.91
CA GLU A 83 21.48 -21.87 11.77
C GLU A 83 20.28 -21.52 10.88
N LEU A 84 20.48 -21.57 9.56
CA LEU A 84 19.45 -21.27 8.59
C LEU A 84 19.01 -22.53 7.85
N VAL A 85 17.69 -22.74 7.77
CA VAL A 85 17.05 -23.77 6.95
C VAL A 85 16.34 -23.07 5.79
N THR A 86 16.76 -23.33 4.55
CA THR A 86 16.18 -22.69 3.36
C THR A 86 15.27 -23.64 2.64
N VAL A 87 14.09 -23.15 2.28
CA VAL A 87 13.06 -23.87 1.52
C VAL A 87 12.57 -22.99 0.39
N SER A 88 12.37 -23.59 -0.78
CA SER A 88 11.89 -22.88 -1.99
C SER A 88 10.65 -23.56 -2.56
N ASN A 89 9.73 -22.73 -3.04
CA ASN A 89 8.63 -23.16 -3.90
C ASN A 89 8.69 -22.42 -5.25
N GLU A 90 7.62 -22.47 -6.04
CA GLU A 90 7.57 -21.83 -7.37
C GLU A 90 7.60 -20.30 -7.33
N VAL A 91 7.18 -19.68 -6.22
CA VAL A 91 6.95 -18.24 -6.12
C VAL A 91 7.90 -17.51 -5.18
N PHE A 92 8.41 -18.18 -4.15
CA PHE A 92 9.40 -17.60 -3.23
C PHE A 92 10.43 -18.60 -2.71
N THR A 93 11.49 -18.08 -2.13
CA THR A 93 12.44 -18.81 -1.28
C THR A 93 12.36 -18.21 0.12
N VAL A 94 12.22 -19.03 1.15
CA VAL A 94 12.23 -18.62 2.55
C VAL A 94 13.41 -19.23 3.28
N ALA A 95 14.14 -18.42 4.04
CA ALA A 95 15.08 -18.92 5.03
C ALA A 95 14.47 -18.80 6.42
N PHE A 96 14.45 -19.88 7.14
CA PHE A 96 14.09 -19.95 8.55
C PHE A 96 15.36 -19.92 9.40
N THR A 97 15.28 -19.29 10.57
CA THR A 97 16.35 -19.32 11.57
C THR A 97 15.92 -20.17 12.77
N ASN A 98 16.85 -20.93 13.32
CA ASN A 98 16.65 -21.62 14.58
C ASN A 98 16.54 -20.65 15.76
N LYS A 99 17.04 -19.41 15.63
CA LYS A 99 16.83 -18.35 16.61
C LYS A 99 15.39 -17.86 16.54
N GLY A 100 14.60 -18.25 17.52
CA GLY A 100 13.16 -18.03 17.56
C GLY A 100 12.36 -19.05 16.78
N GLY A 101 12.98 -19.95 16.00
CA GLY A 101 12.27 -20.87 15.12
C GLY A 101 11.29 -20.15 14.21
N GLN A 102 11.75 -19.18 13.41
CA GLN A 102 10.93 -18.22 12.68
C GLN A 102 11.50 -17.93 11.28
N PRO A 103 10.73 -17.33 10.36
CA PRO A 103 11.26 -16.83 9.09
C PRO A 103 12.31 -15.74 9.34
N LYS A 104 13.43 -15.80 8.64
CA LYS A 104 14.52 -14.81 8.67
C LYS A 104 14.46 -13.84 7.52
N TRP A 105 14.08 -14.32 6.34
CA TRP A 105 13.82 -13.53 5.14
C TRP A 105 13.02 -14.36 4.13
N ILE A 106 12.25 -13.65 3.30
CA ILE A 106 11.50 -14.22 2.18
C ILE A 106 11.90 -13.50 0.90
N GLU A 107 12.36 -14.23 -0.10
CA GLU A 107 12.78 -13.72 -1.40
C GLU A 107 11.77 -14.12 -2.47
N LEU A 108 11.18 -13.12 -3.14
CA LEU A 108 10.18 -13.31 -4.18
C LEU A 108 10.85 -13.57 -5.53
N ARG A 109 10.70 -14.77 -6.08
CA ARG A 109 11.44 -15.23 -7.27
C ARG A 109 11.10 -14.47 -8.56
N LYS A 110 9.88 -13.95 -8.68
CA LYS A 110 9.40 -13.27 -9.90
C LYS A 110 9.64 -11.76 -9.90
N PHE A 111 10.06 -11.18 -8.78
CA PHE A 111 10.15 -9.73 -8.63
C PHE A 111 11.58 -9.30 -8.32
N LYS A 112 12.10 -8.37 -9.11
CA LYS A 112 13.41 -7.76 -8.89
C LYS A 112 13.29 -6.51 -8.03
N ASN A 113 14.28 -6.24 -7.19
CA ASN A 113 14.42 -4.98 -6.47
C ASN A 113 15.15 -3.92 -7.32
N MET A 114 15.39 -2.73 -6.76
CA MET A 114 16.11 -1.62 -7.44
C MET A 114 17.54 -1.97 -7.85
N ASP A 115 18.20 -2.86 -7.12
CA ASP A 115 19.61 -3.23 -7.32
C ASP A 115 19.74 -4.49 -8.21
N SER A 116 18.69 -4.84 -8.98
CA SER A 116 18.60 -6.02 -9.87
C SER A 116 18.62 -7.38 -9.16
N GLY A 117 18.68 -7.42 -7.82
CA GLY A 117 18.43 -8.62 -7.02
C GLY A 117 16.93 -8.94 -6.93
N HIS A 118 16.58 -10.02 -6.23
CA HIS A 118 15.20 -10.31 -5.94
C HIS A 118 14.65 -9.46 -4.78
N VAL A 119 13.34 -9.18 -4.81
CA VAL A 119 12.65 -8.52 -3.70
C VAL A 119 12.74 -9.41 -2.47
N ARG A 120 13.23 -8.85 -1.36
CA ARG A 120 13.28 -9.50 -0.06
C ARG A 120 12.37 -8.80 0.94
N LEU A 121 11.51 -9.59 1.59
CA LEU A 121 10.60 -9.17 2.65
C LEU A 121 11.05 -9.79 3.98
N ALA A 122 10.72 -9.15 5.09
CA ALA A 122 11.06 -9.60 6.45
C ALA A 122 12.57 -9.93 6.58
N ALA A 123 13.46 -9.09 6.01
CA ALA A 123 14.88 -9.41 5.86
C ALA A 123 15.83 -8.55 6.71
N THR A 124 15.29 -7.79 7.67
CA THR A 124 16.09 -6.93 8.55
C THR A 124 16.26 -7.55 9.94
N ALA A 125 17.17 -7.00 10.73
CA ALA A 125 17.34 -7.42 12.12
C ALA A 125 16.15 -7.05 13.03
N PHE A 126 15.27 -6.13 12.56
CA PHE A 126 14.05 -5.75 13.27
C PHE A 126 12.94 -6.79 13.11
N ASP A 127 12.93 -7.51 11.97
CA ASP A 127 11.90 -8.48 11.63
C ASP A 127 11.96 -9.68 12.58
N LYS A 128 10.92 -9.85 13.37
CA LYS A 128 10.79 -10.94 14.34
C LYS A 128 9.33 -11.29 14.55
N ILE A 129 9.06 -12.57 14.76
CA ILE A 129 7.80 -13.06 15.29
C ILE A 129 8.07 -13.93 16.50
N GLY A 130 7.37 -13.67 17.60
CA GLY A 130 7.60 -14.41 18.85
C GLY A 130 6.55 -14.05 19.89
N TYR A 131 6.62 -14.72 21.02
CA TYR A 131 5.68 -14.53 22.12
C TYR A 131 6.39 -14.80 23.45
N LEU A 132 5.81 -14.28 24.54
CA LEU A 132 6.31 -14.50 25.89
C LEU A 132 5.90 -15.89 26.37
N ILE A 133 6.86 -16.59 26.99
CA ILE A 133 6.63 -17.86 27.70
C ILE A 133 7.17 -17.77 29.12
N ASN A 134 6.52 -18.47 30.02
CA ASN A 134 7.07 -18.72 31.37
C ASN A 134 8.18 -19.76 31.27
N THR A 135 9.31 -19.46 31.87
CA THR A 135 10.50 -20.34 31.87
C THR A 135 10.82 -20.91 33.26
N GLY A 136 9.83 -20.90 34.16
CA GLY A 136 9.99 -21.34 35.53
C GLY A 136 10.61 -20.28 36.47
N ASN A 137 10.53 -20.51 37.78
CA ASN A 137 11.09 -19.63 38.82
C ASN A 137 10.72 -18.14 38.67
N ASN A 138 9.46 -17.88 38.27
CA ASN A 138 8.93 -16.53 38.06
C ASN A 138 9.66 -15.73 36.97
N ARG A 139 10.22 -16.41 35.97
CA ARG A 139 10.94 -15.83 34.83
C ARG A 139 10.14 -16.00 33.57
N VAL A 140 10.37 -15.07 32.64
CA VAL A 140 9.76 -15.08 31.31
C VAL A 140 10.83 -14.85 30.25
N ALA A 141 10.64 -15.43 29.06
CA ALA A 141 11.49 -15.17 27.91
C ALA A 141 10.64 -14.97 26.66
N TYR A 142 11.13 -14.17 25.71
CA TYR A 142 10.60 -14.14 24.36
C TYR A 142 11.13 -15.34 23.57
N THR A 143 10.24 -16.06 22.89
CA THR A 143 10.65 -17.19 22.04
C THR A 143 11.60 -16.75 20.93
N SER A 144 11.46 -15.52 20.41
CA SER A 144 12.36 -14.93 19.40
C SER A 144 13.83 -14.81 19.83
N ASP A 145 14.10 -14.88 21.12
CA ASP A 145 15.46 -14.77 21.66
C ASP A 145 16.08 -16.13 22.02
N LEU A 146 15.28 -17.20 21.97
CA LEU A 146 15.71 -18.57 22.30
C LEU A 146 16.11 -19.33 21.01
N TYR A 147 17.05 -20.27 21.17
CA TYR A 147 17.50 -21.16 20.12
C TYR A 147 16.70 -22.46 20.12
N PHE A 148 16.00 -22.72 19.07
CA PHE A 148 15.25 -23.95 18.81
C PHE A 148 16.16 -24.98 18.12
N GLN A 149 15.87 -26.25 18.31
CA GLN A 149 16.50 -27.32 17.54
C GLN A 149 15.80 -27.44 16.18
N PRO A 150 16.51 -27.26 15.04
CA PRO A 150 15.92 -27.42 13.75
C PRO A 150 15.64 -28.91 13.44
N GLY A 151 14.44 -29.20 12.96
CA GLY A 151 14.09 -30.50 12.41
C GLY A 151 14.49 -30.61 10.94
N THR A 152 14.43 -31.84 10.41
CA THR A 152 14.64 -32.08 8.99
C THR A 152 13.46 -31.55 8.16
N VAL A 153 13.74 -31.05 6.95
CA VAL A 153 12.70 -30.64 6.00
C VAL A 153 12.02 -31.90 5.44
N VAL A 154 10.72 -32.02 5.67
CA VAL A 154 9.92 -33.14 5.20
C VAL A 154 9.10 -32.71 3.98
N LYS A 155 9.28 -33.38 2.84
CA LYS A 155 8.44 -33.19 1.66
C LYS A 155 7.24 -34.13 1.73
N ARG A 156 6.04 -33.60 1.48
CA ARG A 156 4.79 -34.35 1.43
C ARG A 156 4.44 -34.77 -0.02
N PRO A 157 3.56 -35.74 -0.20
CA PRO A 157 3.12 -36.20 -1.54
C PRO A 157 2.44 -35.08 -2.36
N ASP A 158 1.81 -34.10 -1.72
CA ASP A 158 1.17 -32.94 -2.36
C ASP A 158 2.17 -31.87 -2.83
N GLY A 159 3.48 -32.13 -2.68
CA GLY A 159 4.55 -31.20 -3.01
C GLY A 159 4.83 -30.15 -1.93
N SER A 160 4.05 -30.09 -0.84
CA SER A 160 4.31 -29.17 0.27
C SER A 160 5.55 -29.62 1.07
N GLN A 161 6.24 -28.64 1.65
CA GLN A 161 7.42 -28.84 2.45
C GLN A 161 7.15 -28.39 3.89
N VAL A 162 7.46 -29.23 4.85
CA VAL A 162 7.27 -28.98 6.29
C VAL A 162 8.62 -28.77 6.95
N VAL A 163 8.74 -27.64 7.64
CA VAL A 163 9.91 -27.31 8.47
C VAL A 163 9.45 -27.19 9.91
N SER A 164 10.13 -27.85 10.83
CA SER A 164 9.79 -27.82 12.26
C SER A 164 10.98 -27.37 13.10
N PHE A 165 10.70 -26.66 14.17
CA PHE A 165 11.68 -26.24 15.15
C PHE A 165 11.17 -26.62 16.54
N LEU A 166 11.99 -27.32 17.31
CA LEU A 166 11.63 -27.84 18.63
C LEU A 166 12.37 -27.06 19.73
N LEU A 167 11.63 -26.64 20.74
CA LEU A 167 12.15 -26.11 22.00
C LEU A 167 11.69 -27.03 23.14
N THR A 168 12.63 -27.57 23.93
CA THR A 168 12.32 -28.50 25.01
C THR A 168 12.95 -28.02 26.31
N SER A 169 12.19 -28.10 27.41
CA SER A 169 12.75 -27.86 28.75
C SER A 169 13.72 -28.96 29.18
N GLY A 170 14.70 -28.60 30.03
CA GLY A 170 15.70 -29.53 30.50
C GLY A 170 15.22 -30.56 31.55
N ASP A 171 13.97 -30.45 32.00
CA ASP A 171 13.42 -31.36 33.02
C ASP A 171 12.88 -32.65 32.37
N SER A 172 13.49 -33.79 32.75
CA SER A 172 13.16 -35.10 32.18
C SER A 172 11.82 -35.68 32.69
N ALA A 173 11.26 -35.18 33.79
CA ALA A 173 10.08 -35.74 34.46
C ALA A 173 8.78 -34.99 34.19
N GLY A 174 8.60 -34.49 33.01
CA GLY A 174 7.39 -33.71 32.59
C GLY A 174 7.76 -32.54 31.72
N ALA A 175 8.69 -32.79 30.82
CA ALA A 175 9.24 -31.79 29.90
C ALA A 175 8.17 -31.03 29.15
N SER A 176 8.14 -29.70 29.34
CA SER A 176 7.39 -28.81 28.49
C SER A 176 8.10 -28.68 27.16
N SER A 177 7.35 -28.63 26.07
CA SER A 177 7.93 -28.39 24.73
C SER A 177 7.07 -27.52 23.87
N ILE A 178 7.72 -26.83 22.95
CA ILE A 178 7.08 -25.99 21.92
C ILE A 178 7.61 -26.44 20.57
N VAL A 179 6.71 -26.70 19.63
CA VAL A 179 7.04 -26.98 18.24
C VAL A 179 6.50 -25.87 17.36
N HIS A 180 7.39 -25.15 16.68
CA HIS A 180 7.03 -24.28 15.56
C HIS A 180 7.07 -25.10 14.27
N GLN A 181 5.95 -25.20 13.59
CA GLN A 181 5.85 -25.92 12.34
C GLN A 181 5.40 -24.99 11.22
N PHE A 182 6.17 -24.94 10.15
CA PHE A 182 5.85 -24.19 8.95
C PHE A 182 5.54 -25.14 7.80
N VAL A 183 4.51 -24.80 7.00
CA VAL A 183 4.18 -25.53 5.78
C VAL A 183 4.26 -24.58 4.59
N VAL A 184 5.15 -24.90 3.66
CA VAL A 184 5.37 -24.18 2.40
C VAL A 184 4.70 -24.96 1.27
N ARG A 185 3.64 -24.41 0.67
CA ARG A 185 2.93 -25.03 -0.46
C ARG A 185 3.59 -24.71 -1.80
N PRO A 186 3.41 -25.52 -2.87
CA PRO A 186 4.15 -25.37 -4.13
C PRO A 186 4.03 -24.01 -4.80
N ALA A 187 2.82 -23.52 -5.05
CA ALA A 187 2.57 -22.31 -5.85
C ALA A 187 1.87 -21.20 -5.05
N ASP A 188 2.14 -21.09 -3.75
CA ASP A 188 1.42 -20.24 -2.83
C ASP A 188 2.38 -19.26 -2.14
N TYR A 189 1.89 -18.02 -1.93
CA TYR A 189 2.58 -16.99 -1.13
C TYR A 189 2.24 -17.07 0.36
N LEU A 190 1.32 -17.98 0.72
CA LEU A 190 0.90 -18.22 2.09
C LEU A 190 1.81 -19.26 2.75
N LEU A 191 2.27 -18.95 3.94
CA LEU A 191 3.06 -19.82 4.78
C LEU A 191 2.22 -20.19 6.00
N ASP A 192 1.84 -21.47 6.16
CA ASP A 192 1.19 -21.89 7.40
C ASP A 192 2.21 -21.86 8.55
N PHE A 193 1.79 -21.39 9.69
CA PHE A 193 2.57 -21.36 10.92
C PHE A 193 1.75 -21.91 12.09
N ASP A 194 2.07 -23.11 12.51
CA ASP A 194 1.46 -23.77 13.64
C ASP A 194 2.42 -23.80 14.83
N VAL A 195 1.92 -23.41 16.00
CA VAL A 195 2.63 -23.49 17.27
C VAL A 195 1.94 -24.55 18.13
N GLN A 196 2.64 -25.62 18.45
CA GLN A 196 2.13 -26.70 19.28
C GLN A 196 2.82 -26.66 20.64
N PHE A 197 2.04 -26.73 21.70
CA PHE A 197 2.49 -26.70 23.08
C PHE A 197 2.22 -28.04 23.74
N LYS A 198 3.24 -28.55 24.45
CA LYS A 198 3.10 -29.59 25.45
C LYS A 198 3.44 -28.97 26.82
N GLY A 199 2.56 -29.12 27.79
CA GLY A 199 2.65 -28.40 29.05
C GLY A 199 2.25 -26.93 28.96
N LEU A 200 1.21 -26.63 28.18
CA LEU A 200 0.70 -25.28 27.92
C LEU A 200 0.47 -24.46 29.20
N ASN A 201 -0.13 -25.08 30.21
CA ASN A 201 -0.44 -24.48 31.50
C ASN A 201 0.81 -24.00 32.30
N LYS A 202 1.98 -24.59 32.05
CA LYS A 202 3.25 -24.12 32.60
C LYS A 202 3.83 -22.98 31.76
N LEU A 203 3.68 -23.05 30.45
CA LEU A 203 4.29 -22.13 29.47
C LEU A 203 3.53 -20.81 29.31
N LEU A 204 2.20 -20.85 29.37
CA LEU A 204 1.37 -19.66 29.19
C LEU A 204 0.47 -19.44 30.40
N SER A 205 0.44 -18.21 30.91
CA SER A 205 -0.43 -17.82 32.02
C SER A 205 -1.89 -17.80 31.55
N ASN A 206 -2.73 -18.63 32.14
CA ASN A 206 -4.17 -18.76 31.81
C ASN A 206 -4.44 -19.07 30.32
N GLY A 207 -3.50 -19.68 29.63
CA GLY A 207 -3.62 -19.96 28.18
C GLY A 207 -3.56 -18.72 27.28
N VAL A 208 -3.14 -17.57 27.79
CA VAL A 208 -3.02 -16.33 27.00
C VAL A 208 -1.67 -16.31 26.29
N MET A 209 -1.70 -16.28 24.95
CA MET A 209 -0.53 -16.08 24.11
C MET A 209 -0.47 -14.61 23.65
N ASN A 210 0.59 -13.90 24.02
CA ASN A 210 0.86 -12.53 23.55
C ASN A 210 1.87 -12.61 22.41
N LEU A 211 1.37 -12.63 21.17
CA LEU A 211 2.18 -12.71 19.96
C LEU A 211 2.66 -11.33 19.53
N THR A 212 3.95 -11.13 19.47
CA THR A 212 4.58 -9.92 18.94
C THR A 212 5.07 -10.18 17.51
N TRP A 213 4.67 -9.34 16.58
CA TRP A 213 5.15 -9.33 15.21
C TRP A 213 5.78 -7.99 14.88
N ASN A 214 7.09 -7.99 14.70
CA ASN A 214 7.88 -6.84 14.25
C ASN A 214 8.17 -6.99 12.76
N TYR A 215 7.87 -5.98 11.99
CA TYR A 215 8.07 -5.96 10.54
C TYR A 215 8.68 -4.63 10.08
N ALA A 216 9.82 -4.71 9.39
CA ALA A 216 10.46 -3.58 8.75
C ALA A 216 10.17 -3.61 7.24
N ALA A 217 9.41 -2.63 6.78
CA ALA A 217 9.20 -2.44 5.35
C ALA A 217 10.44 -1.79 4.73
N ALA A 218 11.38 -2.60 4.23
CA ALA A 218 12.54 -2.10 3.51
C ALA A 218 12.12 -1.52 2.15
N GLN A 219 12.80 -0.46 1.69
CA GLN A 219 12.51 0.19 0.40
C GLN A 219 12.65 -0.81 -0.77
N GLN A 220 11.61 -0.89 -1.61
CA GLN A 220 11.58 -1.75 -2.81
C GLN A 220 11.53 -0.93 -4.11
N GLU A 221 11.11 0.33 -4.04
CA GLU A 221 10.91 1.21 -5.19
C GLU A 221 11.94 2.33 -5.23
N SER A 222 12.25 2.86 -6.43
CA SER A 222 13.23 3.93 -6.60
C SER A 222 12.85 5.23 -5.89
N ASP A 223 11.56 5.56 -5.83
CA ASP A 223 11.06 6.73 -5.12
C ASP A 223 10.50 6.36 -3.74
N ILE A 224 11.34 6.51 -2.71
CA ILE A 224 10.98 6.24 -1.31
C ILE A 224 9.81 7.09 -0.81
N ARG A 225 9.67 8.33 -1.32
CA ARG A 225 8.59 9.25 -0.88
C ARG A 225 7.25 8.76 -1.43
N PHE A 226 7.22 8.38 -2.70
CA PHE A 226 6.03 7.83 -3.34
C PHE A 226 5.64 6.48 -2.74
N GLU A 227 6.63 5.63 -2.44
CA GLU A 227 6.40 4.35 -1.76
C GLU A 227 5.80 4.56 -0.36
N LYS A 228 6.34 5.49 0.47
CA LYS A 228 5.77 5.87 1.77
C LYS A 228 4.32 6.38 1.68
N GLN A 229 4.02 7.22 0.68
CA GLN A 229 2.66 7.75 0.48
C GLN A 229 1.64 6.66 0.12
N ASN A 230 2.09 5.59 -0.53
CA ASN A 230 1.27 4.47 -0.96
C ASN A 230 1.33 3.26 -0.01
N THR A 231 2.04 3.37 1.11
CA THR A 231 2.11 2.33 2.13
C THR A 231 0.98 2.48 3.15
N GLN A 232 0.34 1.37 3.46
CA GLN A 232 -0.84 1.32 4.32
C GLN A 232 -0.75 0.14 5.29
N VAL A 233 -1.25 0.36 6.48
CA VAL A 233 -1.60 -0.69 7.44
C VAL A 233 -3.07 -1.01 7.25
N GLY A 234 -3.43 -2.29 7.20
CA GLY A 234 -4.81 -2.74 7.12
C GLY A 234 -5.08 -3.89 8.08
N TYR A 235 -6.36 -4.08 8.40
CA TYR A 235 -6.80 -5.12 9.33
C TYR A 235 -8.28 -5.46 9.12
N ILE A 236 -8.69 -6.58 9.69
CA ILE A 236 -10.10 -6.91 9.90
C ILE A 236 -10.34 -7.04 11.40
N GLU A 237 -11.16 -6.14 11.95
CA GLU A 237 -11.65 -6.14 13.31
C GLU A 237 -13.17 -6.33 13.28
N ASP A 238 -13.70 -7.27 14.08
CA ASP A 238 -15.12 -7.63 14.13
C ASP A 238 -15.76 -7.93 12.75
N GLY A 239 -14.98 -8.53 11.85
CA GLY A 239 -15.39 -8.86 10.48
C GLY A 239 -15.38 -7.68 9.50
N GLU A 240 -15.12 -6.46 9.96
CA GLU A 240 -15.04 -5.26 9.15
C GLU A 240 -13.60 -4.92 8.77
N PHE A 241 -13.42 -4.52 7.52
CA PHE A 241 -12.14 -4.09 6.98
C PHE A 241 -11.93 -2.60 7.21
N ASP A 242 -10.77 -2.23 7.78
CA ASP A 242 -10.31 -0.85 7.83
C ASP A 242 -8.82 -0.75 7.53
N TYR A 243 -8.35 0.47 7.23
CA TYR A 243 -6.95 0.73 6.89
C TYR A 243 -6.54 2.16 7.22
N HIS A 244 -5.23 2.34 7.43
CA HIS A 244 -4.62 3.65 7.63
C HIS A 244 -3.39 3.83 6.74
N THR A 245 -3.26 5.00 6.10
CA THR A 245 -2.00 5.38 5.47
C THR A 245 -0.99 5.70 6.57
N ILE A 246 0.22 5.12 6.47
CA ILE A 246 1.24 5.20 7.53
C ILE A 246 1.64 6.64 7.90
N SER A 247 1.49 7.60 6.97
CA SER A 247 1.80 9.01 7.18
C SER A 247 0.72 9.79 7.94
N ARG A 248 -0.47 9.20 8.15
CA ARG A 248 -1.62 9.88 8.78
C ARG A 248 -1.88 9.44 10.22
N LYS A 249 -1.46 8.25 10.57
CA LYS A 249 -1.64 7.65 11.89
C LYS A 249 -0.39 6.85 12.23
N SER A 250 -0.10 6.62 13.49
CA SER A 250 1.08 5.87 13.95
C SER A 250 0.75 4.64 14.79
N ASN A 251 -0.51 4.44 15.15
CA ASN A 251 -0.96 3.29 15.93
C ASN A 251 -2.45 2.99 15.73
N VAL A 252 -2.81 1.75 16.04
CA VAL A 252 -4.20 1.25 16.16
C VAL A 252 -4.26 0.34 17.38
N ASP A 253 -5.27 0.55 18.22
CA ASP A 253 -5.59 -0.33 19.34
C ASP A 253 -6.84 -1.14 18.98
N PHE A 254 -6.80 -2.44 19.20
CA PHE A 254 -7.86 -3.39 18.90
C PHE A 254 -8.53 -3.84 20.19
N SER A 255 -9.83 -3.62 20.29
CA SER A 255 -10.66 -4.03 21.44
C SER A 255 -11.62 -5.16 21.10
N SER A 256 -11.80 -5.44 19.83
CA SER A 256 -12.66 -6.50 19.29
C SER A 256 -11.84 -7.58 18.59
N PRO A 257 -12.45 -8.74 18.25
CA PRO A 257 -11.71 -9.83 17.57
C PRO A 257 -11.11 -9.41 16.23
N VAL A 258 -9.82 -9.69 16.05
CA VAL A 258 -9.07 -9.35 14.84
C VAL A 258 -8.74 -10.62 14.06
N LYS A 259 -9.12 -10.67 12.78
CA LYS A 259 -8.82 -11.82 11.91
C LYS A 259 -7.42 -11.77 11.36
N TRP A 260 -6.99 -10.61 10.88
CA TRP A 260 -5.65 -10.38 10.37
C TRP A 260 -5.25 -8.91 10.50
N ILE A 261 -3.95 -8.70 10.57
CA ILE A 261 -3.27 -7.41 10.45
C ILE A 261 -2.25 -7.50 9.34
N GLY A 262 -1.95 -6.39 8.68
CA GLY A 262 -0.97 -6.40 7.61
C GLY A 262 -0.49 -5.02 7.20
N LEU A 263 0.61 -5.02 6.46
CA LEU A 263 1.21 -3.85 5.86
C LEU A 263 1.32 -4.07 4.36
N ARG A 264 0.74 -3.15 3.58
CA ARG A 264 0.91 -3.07 2.14
C ARG A 264 1.93 -2.00 1.81
N GLN A 265 3.02 -2.40 1.22
CA GLN A 265 4.10 -1.56 0.75
C GLN A 265 3.98 -1.38 -0.77
N ARG A 266 3.08 -0.50 -1.21
CA ARG A 266 2.72 -0.28 -2.62
C ARG A 266 2.39 -1.56 -3.40
N PHE A 267 3.40 -2.33 -3.82
CA PHE A 267 3.28 -3.54 -4.65
C PHE A 267 3.43 -4.86 -3.89
N PHE A 268 3.80 -4.81 -2.61
CA PHE A 268 4.03 -6.01 -1.79
C PHE A 268 3.26 -5.93 -0.49
N ASN A 269 2.78 -7.08 -0.06
CA ASN A 269 2.01 -7.22 1.16
C ASN A 269 2.69 -8.20 2.11
N SER A 270 2.59 -7.90 3.40
CA SER A 270 2.90 -8.81 4.49
C SER A 270 1.72 -8.85 5.43
N TYR A 271 1.15 -10.03 5.67
CA TYR A 271 0.01 -10.23 6.56
C TYR A 271 0.32 -11.27 7.62
N LEU A 272 -0.14 -11.01 8.84
CA LEU A 272 -0.26 -11.97 9.93
C LEU A 272 -1.74 -12.26 10.13
N ILE A 273 -2.13 -13.52 9.93
CA ILE A 273 -3.52 -13.99 9.91
C ILE A 273 -3.68 -15.03 11.01
N ALA A 274 -4.61 -14.85 11.94
CA ALA A 274 -4.98 -15.87 12.90
C ALA A 274 -6.03 -16.81 12.30
N LYS A 275 -5.87 -18.13 12.45
CA LYS A 275 -6.94 -19.08 12.07
C LYS A 275 -8.13 -18.93 13.01
N ASP A 276 -7.85 -18.86 14.31
CA ASP A 276 -8.79 -18.39 15.34
C ASP A 276 -8.47 -16.92 15.62
N ASN A 277 -9.45 -16.05 15.67
CA ASN A 277 -9.22 -14.61 15.77
C ASN A 277 -8.35 -14.24 16.99
N PHE A 278 -7.51 -13.22 16.86
CA PHE A 278 -6.96 -12.53 18.02
C PHE A 278 -8.09 -11.89 18.81
N LEU A 279 -8.02 -11.91 20.13
CA LEU A 279 -9.04 -11.31 21.00
C LEU A 279 -8.95 -9.78 21.04
N SER A 280 -7.74 -9.28 21.09
CA SER A 280 -7.41 -7.86 21.18
C SER A 280 -5.94 -7.67 20.85
N GLY A 281 -5.49 -6.44 20.79
CA GLY A 281 -4.10 -6.13 20.56
C GLY A 281 -3.86 -4.68 20.24
N LYS A 282 -2.66 -4.39 19.79
CA LYS A 282 -2.28 -3.07 19.26
C LYS A 282 -1.27 -3.24 18.13
N MET A 283 -1.28 -2.31 17.21
CA MET A 283 -0.26 -2.18 16.19
C MET A 283 0.22 -0.73 16.16
N SER A 284 1.52 -0.51 16.18
CA SER A 284 2.15 0.80 16.07
C SER A 284 3.23 0.78 15.01
N TRP A 285 3.54 1.93 14.44
CA TRP A 285 4.59 2.04 13.43
C TRP A 285 5.31 3.38 13.51
N GLU A 286 6.59 3.34 13.14
CA GLU A 286 7.46 4.50 13.03
C GLU A 286 7.89 4.68 11.58
N LEU A 287 8.14 5.94 11.19
CA LEU A 287 8.64 6.32 9.87
C LEU A 287 10.10 6.75 9.98
N PRO A 288 11.07 5.87 9.73
CA PRO A 288 12.48 6.23 9.76
C PRO A 288 12.82 7.30 8.71
N PRO A 289 13.92 8.07 8.90
CA PRO A 289 14.47 8.95 7.89
C PRO A 289 14.73 8.21 6.56
N ASN A 290 14.61 8.92 5.42
CA ASN A 290 14.68 8.29 4.09
C ASN A 290 16.05 7.65 3.81
N GLU A 291 17.12 8.19 4.41
CA GLU A 291 18.50 7.71 4.26
C GLU A 291 18.68 6.27 4.75
N LYS A 292 17.82 5.81 5.66
CA LYS A 292 17.81 4.42 6.16
C LYS A 292 17.24 3.40 5.18
N LYS A 293 16.67 3.85 4.06
CA LYS A 293 16.00 2.99 3.06
C LYS A 293 14.95 2.05 3.68
N VAL A 294 14.28 2.50 4.74
CA VAL A 294 13.18 1.82 5.41
C VAL A 294 11.92 2.69 5.34
N ILE A 295 10.83 2.11 4.88
CA ILE A 295 9.54 2.77 4.71
C ILE A 295 8.85 2.95 6.06
N ALA A 296 8.75 1.86 6.82
CA ALA A 296 8.13 1.84 8.14
C ALA A 296 8.73 0.71 8.99
N LEU A 297 8.76 0.93 10.30
CA LEU A 297 8.99 -0.10 11.32
C LEU A 297 7.67 -0.32 12.05
N ALA A 298 7.05 -1.47 11.87
CA ALA A 298 5.77 -1.81 12.48
C ALA A 298 5.98 -2.85 13.60
N THR A 299 5.33 -2.61 14.74
CA THR A 299 5.28 -3.53 15.87
C THR A 299 3.82 -3.82 16.19
N SER A 300 3.47 -5.10 16.28
CA SER A 300 2.14 -5.55 16.64
C SER A 300 2.22 -6.50 17.81
N ASP A 301 1.42 -6.23 18.86
CA ASP A 301 1.26 -7.10 20.02
C ASP A 301 -0.19 -7.58 20.05
N MET A 302 -0.40 -8.86 19.73
CA MET A 302 -1.73 -9.45 19.57
C MET A 302 -1.97 -10.54 20.61
N LYS A 303 -3.15 -10.55 21.23
CA LYS A 303 -3.54 -11.54 22.25
C LYS A 303 -4.41 -12.62 21.63
N LEU A 304 -4.04 -13.87 21.86
CA LEU A 304 -4.80 -15.06 21.51
C LEU A 304 -5.09 -15.86 22.77
N GLN A 305 -6.32 -16.36 22.93
CA GLN A 305 -6.72 -17.25 24.01
C GLN A 305 -6.70 -18.70 23.52
N LEU A 306 -5.91 -19.53 24.17
CA LEU A 306 -5.94 -20.97 23.97
C LEU A 306 -6.74 -21.63 25.09
N PRO A 307 -7.39 -22.77 24.81
CA PRO A 307 -8.05 -23.56 25.87
C PRO A 307 -7.04 -23.93 26.96
N VAL A 308 -7.43 -23.76 28.21
CA VAL A 308 -6.57 -24.12 29.35
C VAL A 308 -6.51 -25.65 29.46
N ALA A 309 -5.45 -26.22 28.95
CA ALA A 309 -5.18 -27.67 28.92
C ALA A 309 -3.70 -27.95 29.13
N SER A 310 -3.32 -29.23 29.22
CA SER A 310 -1.92 -29.64 29.25
C SER A 310 -1.22 -29.37 27.91
N ASP A 311 -1.95 -29.56 26.80
CA ASP A 311 -1.46 -29.40 25.46
C ASP A 311 -2.36 -28.42 24.70
N GLY A 312 -1.77 -27.68 23.77
CA GLY A 312 -2.50 -26.69 23.00
C GLY A 312 -1.85 -26.41 21.65
N LYS A 313 -2.64 -25.80 20.77
CA LYS A 313 -2.19 -25.41 19.44
C LYS A 313 -2.70 -24.02 19.08
N ALA A 314 -1.80 -23.17 18.59
CA ALA A 314 -2.14 -21.90 17.95
C ALA A 314 -1.77 -22.00 16.46
N SER A 315 -2.66 -21.55 15.59
CA SER A 315 -2.47 -21.65 14.13
C SER A 315 -2.59 -20.29 13.47
N PHE A 316 -1.60 -19.97 12.65
CA PHE A 316 -1.48 -18.70 11.93
C PHE A 316 -1.17 -18.97 10.46
N ASN A 317 -1.39 -17.95 9.65
CA ASN A 317 -0.86 -17.87 8.31
C ASN A 317 -0.06 -16.58 8.17
N LEU A 318 1.09 -16.67 7.54
CA LEU A 318 1.92 -15.53 7.17
C LEU A 318 1.87 -15.40 5.64
N PHE A 319 1.47 -14.25 5.14
CA PHE A 319 1.51 -13.97 3.71
C PHE A 319 2.64 -12.99 3.42
N TYR A 320 3.47 -13.33 2.44
CA TYR A 320 4.51 -12.46 1.90
C TYR A 320 4.49 -12.55 0.38
N GLY A 321 3.96 -11.53 -0.27
CA GLY A 321 3.77 -11.62 -1.71
C GLY A 321 3.34 -10.33 -2.37
N PRO A 322 3.03 -10.39 -3.68
CA PRO A 322 2.60 -9.23 -4.45
C PRO A 322 1.22 -8.74 -4.01
N ALA A 323 1.00 -7.43 -4.18
CA ALA A 323 -0.31 -6.80 -4.04
C ALA A 323 -1.16 -7.07 -5.30
N ASP A 324 -1.33 -8.35 -5.64
CA ASP A 324 -2.13 -8.81 -6.76
C ASP A 324 -3.54 -9.18 -6.31
N PHE A 325 -4.55 -8.62 -6.98
CA PHE A 325 -5.95 -8.79 -6.59
C PHE A 325 -6.41 -10.25 -6.64
N HIS A 326 -6.04 -10.98 -7.69
CA HIS A 326 -6.48 -12.36 -7.87
C HIS A 326 -5.81 -13.29 -6.87
N THR A 327 -4.52 -13.10 -6.64
CA THR A 327 -3.75 -13.84 -5.63
C THR A 327 -4.35 -13.67 -4.24
N LEU A 328 -4.60 -12.43 -3.81
CA LEU A 328 -5.13 -12.14 -2.47
C LEU A 328 -6.59 -12.58 -2.30
N ARG A 329 -7.39 -12.51 -3.36
CA ARG A 329 -8.80 -12.90 -3.31
C ARG A 329 -9.00 -14.40 -3.16
N LYS A 330 -8.07 -15.22 -3.63
CA LYS A 330 -8.12 -16.70 -3.48
C LYS A 330 -8.20 -17.14 -2.03
N GLU A 331 -7.65 -16.36 -1.12
CA GLU A 331 -7.61 -16.69 0.31
C GLU A 331 -8.97 -16.53 1.02
N ASP A 332 -9.94 -15.85 0.39
CA ASP A 332 -11.29 -15.58 0.91
C ASP A 332 -11.31 -14.86 2.29
N LEU A 333 -10.25 -14.12 2.57
CA LEU A 333 -10.02 -13.38 3.82
C LEU A 333 -10.16 -11.87 3.65
N LYS A 334 -10.67 -11.41 2.52
CA LYS A 334 -10.81 -9.97 2.17
C LYS A 334 -9.45 -9.23 2.12
N LEU A 335 -8.32 -9.93 1.93
CA LEU A 335 -6.96 -9.35 1.86
C LEU A 335 -6.83 -8.36 0.68
N GLU A 336 -7.54 -8.62 -0.42
CA GLU A 336 -7.57 -7.80 -1.62
C GLU A 336 -8.18 -6.40 -1.38
N LYS A 337 -8.91 -6.20 -0.28
CA LYS A 337 -9.47 -4.89 0.07
C LYS A 337 -8.41 -3.83 0.38
N LEU A 338 -7.21 -4.26 0.78
CA LEU A 338 -6.09 -3.36 1.03
C LEU A 338 -5.47 -2.80 -0.25
N ILE A 339 -5.72 -3.42 -1.42
CA ILE A 339 -5.28 -2.88 -2.71
C ILE A 339 -6.07 -1.60 -3.04
N ASN A 340 -5.36 -0.55 -3.43
CA ASN A 340 -5.98 0.73 -3.77
C ASN A 340 -6.62 0.71 -5.16
N LEU A 341 -7.82 0.17 -5.27
CA LEU A 341 -8.66 0.27 -6.47
C LEU A 341 -9.63 1.46 -6.42
N GLY A 342 -9.36 2.46 -5.60
CA GLY A 342 -10.19 3.57 -5.22
C GLY A 342 -10.46 3.52 -3.73
N GLN A 343 -9.77 4.38 -2.96
CA GLN A 343 -9.86 4.46 -1.50
C GLN A 343 -10.04 5.92 -1.07
N GLY A 344 -10.55 6.13 0.16
CA GLY A 344 -10.83 7.45 0.69
C GLY A 344 -11.77 8.25 -0.21
N PRO A 345 -11.41 9.50 -0.59
CA PRO A 345 -12.25 10.34 -1.47
C PRO A 345 -12.55 9.73 -2.84
N TYR A 346 -11.74 8.79 -3.28
CA TYR A 346 -11.87 8.12 -4.58
C TYR A 346 -12.58 6.76 -4.48
N ALA A 347 -13.21 6.43 -3.35
CA ALA A 347 -13.90 5.14 -3.15
C ALA A 347 -15.02 4.91 -4.18
N PHE A 348 -15.62 5.96 -4.72
CA PHE A 348 -16.67 5.90 -5.74
C PHE A 348 -16.21 5.29 -7.08
N VAL A 349 -14.89 5.28 -7.38
CA VAL A 349 -14.36 4.64 -8.59
C VAL A 349 -14.02 3.16 -8.42
N ARG A 350 -14.09 2.63 -7.21
CA ARG A 350 -13.79 1.22 -6.94
C ARG A 350 -14.65 0.23 -7.74
N PRO A 351 -15.97 0.44 -7.88
CA PRO A 351 -16.80 -0.41 -8.75
C PRO A 351 -16.35 -0.38 -10.21
N LEU A 352 -15.98 0.81 -10.72
CA LEU A 352 -15.50 0.97 -12.10
C LEU A 352 -14.22 0.14 -12.33
N ASN A 353 -13.26 0.22 -11.40
CA ASN A 353 -12.04 -0.57 -11.46
C ASN A 353 -12.32 -2.08 -11.36
N ARG A 354 -13.17 -2.50 -10.43
CA ARG A 354 -13.44 -3.92 -10.18
C ARG A 354 -14.22 -4.59 -11.30
N PHE A 355 -15.22 -3.90 -11.89
CA PHE A 355 -16.17 -4.52 -12.82
C PHE A 355 -15.93 -4.18 -14.29
N ILE A 356 -15.13 -3.15 -14.58
CA ILE A 356 -14.85 -2.73 -15.96
C ILE A 356 -13.33 -2.77 -16.23
N VAL A 357 -12.54 -1.96 -15.54
CA VAL A 357 -11.11 -1.79 -15.86
C VAL A 357 -10.34 -3.10 -15.70
N MET A 358 -10.46 -3.77 -14.55
CA MET A 358 -9.73 -5.00 -14.25
C MET A 358 -10.12 -6.17 -15.17
N PRO A 359 -11.41 -6.50 -15.39
CA PRO A 359 -11.76 -7.58 -16.31
C PRO A 359 -11.29 -7.33 -17.75
N VAL A 360 -11.38 -6.08 -18.22
CA VAL A 360 -10.90 -5.70 -19.56
C VAL A 360 -9.37 -5.77 -19.63
N TRP A 361 -8.67 -5.32 -18.58
CA TRP A 361 -7.23 -5.47 -18.44
C TRP A 361 -6.80 -6.93 -18.52
N ASP A 362 -7.43 -7.82 -17.73
CA ASP A 362 -7.13 -9.25 -17.70
C ASP A 362 -7.42 -9.93 -19.05
N PHE A 363 -8.51 -9.54 -19.70
CA PHE A 363 -8.85 -10.00 -21.03
C PHE A 363 -7.77 -9.60 -22.05
N ILE A 364 -7.39 -8.31 -22.12
CA ILE A 364 -6.40 -7.83 -23.08
C ILE A 364 -5.02 -8.47 -22.84
N LYS A 365 -4.58 -8.54 -21.58
CA LYS A 365 -3.26 -9.11 -21.24
C LYS A 365 -3.15 -10.61 -21.55
N SER A 366 -4.26 -11.31 -21.73
CA SER A 366 -4.25 -12.74 -22.07
C SER A 366 -3.72 -13.00 -23.49
N PHE A 367 -3.77 -12.01 -24.40
CA PHE A 367 -3.32 -12.13 -25.78
C PHE A 367 -2.32 -11.06 -26.22
N VAL A 368 -2.13 -9.98 -25.43
CA VAL A 368 -1.14 -8.92 -25.69
C VAL A 368 0.03 -9.07 -24.73
N GLY A 369 1.21 -9.42 -25.25
CA GLY A 369 2.39 -9.70 -24.42
C GLY A 369 3.09 -8.48 -23.82
N SER A 370 2.81 -7.25 -24.29
CA SER A 370 3.44 -6.02 -23.81
C SER A 370 2.44 -5.16 -23.05
N PHE A 371 2.74 -4.83 -21.79
CA PHE A 371 1.85 -4.04 -20.94
C PHE A 371 1.62 -2.62 -21.46
N GLY A 372 2.57 -2.02 -22.18
CA GLY A 372 2.35 -0.73 -22.84
C GLY A 372 1.24 -0.79 -23.90
N TRP A 373 1.22 -1.86 -24.70
CA TRP A 373 0.12 -2.08 -25.65
C TRP A 373 -1.19 -2.45 -24.95
N VAL A 374 -1.14 -3.16 -23.83
CA VAL A 374 -2.34 -3.40 -23.01
C VAL A 374 -2.96 -2.09 -22.52
N ILE A 375 -2.14 -1.13 -22.06
CA ILE A 375 -2.58 0.21 -21.68
C ILE A 375 -3.23 0.94 -22.87
N ALA A 376 -2.60 0.88 -24.04
CA ALA A 376 -3.12 1.53 -25.25
C ALA A 376 -4.47 0.93 -25.66
N CYS A 377 -4.60 -0.39 -25.69
CA CYS A 377 -5.85 -1.10 -25.99
C CYS A 377 -6.95 -0.81 -24.96
N LEU A 378 -6.62 -0.82 -23.66
CA LEU A 378 -7.55 -0.45 -22.59
C LEU A 378 -8.05 1.00 -22.77
N THR A 379 -7.14 1.91 -23.09
CA THR A 379 -7.48 3.32 -23.34
C THR A 379 -8.45 3.45 -24.52
N LEU A 380 -8.18 2.76 -25.63
CA LEU A 380 -9.06 2.73 -26.79
C LEU A 380 -10.43 2.16 -26.43
N PHE A 381 -10.47 1.04 -25.69
CA PHE A 381 -11.72 0.44 -25.22
C PHE A 381 -12.57 1.43 -24.40
N ILE A 382 -11.95 2.11 -23.43
CA ILE A 382 -12.65 3.10 -22.59
C ILE A 382 -13.15 4.26 -23.45
N ARG A 383 -12.36 4.74 -24.42
CA ARG A 383 -12.80 5.79 -25.36
C ARG A 383 -13.99 5.36 -26.19
N LEU A 384 -14.00 4.12 -26.67
CA LEU A 384 -15.13 3.55 -27.40
C LEU A 384 -16.38 3.43 -26.51
N LEU A 385 -16.21 2.98 -25.27
CA LEU A 385 -17.31 2.84 -24.30
C LEU A 385 -18.01 4.18 -24.01
N ILE A 386 -17.26 5.27 -23.89
CA ILE A 386 -17.82 6.60 -23.61
C ILE A 386 -18.21 7.38 -24.89
N SER A 387 -17.86 6.86 -26.09
CA SER A 387 -18.07 7.59 -27.36
C SER A 387 -19.53 7.96 -27.63
N PRO A 388 -20.57 7.16 -27.31
CA PRO A 388 -21.95 7.55 -27.56
C PRO A 388 -22.37 8.80 -26.76
N LEU A 389 -21.83 8.92 -25.53
CA LEU A 389 -22.14 10.05 -24.66
C LEU A 389 -21.35 11.29 -25.06
N THR A 390 -20.08 11.14 -25.42
CA THR A 390 -19.23 12.24 -25.90
C THR A 390 -19.72 12.75 -27.25
N TYR A 391 -20.22 11.89 -28.15
CA TYR A 391 -20.82 12.30 -29.43
C TYR A 391 -22.03 13.24 -29.24
N LYS A 392 -22.98 12.87 -28.36
CA LYS A 392 -24.13 13.73 -28.03
C LYS A 392 -23.69 15.08 -27.48
N SER A 393 -22.63 15.10 -26.68
CA SER A 393 -22.07 16.33 -26.14
C SER A 393 -21.42 17.21 -27.21
N TYR A 394 -20.61 16.63 -28.11
CA TYR A 394 -20.05 17.36 -29.25
C TYR A 394 -21.13 17.91 -30.19
N LEU A 395 -22.19 17.14 -30.42
CA LEU A 395 -23.33 17.59 -31.20
C LEU A 395 -24.03 18.81 -30.55
N SER A 396 -24.24 18.78 -29.23
CA SER A 396 -24.78 19.92 -28.48
C SER A 396 -23.86 21.15 -28.58
N GLY A 397 -22.55 20.96 -28.46
CA GLY A 397 -21.56 22.01 -28.64
C GLY A 397 -21.58 22.60 -30.08
N ALA A 398 -21.72 21.74 -31.09
CA ALA A 398 -21.85 22.20 -32.49
C ALA A 398 -23.13 23.01 -32.73
N LYS A 399 -24.28 22.56 -32.19
CA LYS A 399 -25.54 23.32 -32.24
C LYS A 399 -25.41 24.68 -31.55
N MET A 400 -24.72 24.73 -30.39
CA MET A 400 -24.49 26.00 -29.68
C MET A 400 -23.60 26.95 -30.49
N LYS A 401 -22.65 26.44 -31.28
CA LYS A 401 -21.86 27.25 -32.22
C LYS A 401 -22.71 27.82 -33.33
N ALA A 402 -23.69 27.07 -33.86
CA ALA A 402 -24.59 27.53 -34.90
C ALA A 402 -25.50 28.69 -34.44
N LEU A 403 -25.83 28.76 -33.14
CA LEU A 403 -26.64 29.82 -32.55
C LEU A 403 -25.88 31.13 -32.25
N ARG A 404 -24.58 31.19 -32.53
CA ARG A 404 -23.77 32.38 -32.24
C ARG A 404 -24.24 33.67 -32.89
N PRO A 405 -24.68 33.70 -34.21
CA PRO A 405 -25.17 34.92 -34.80
C PRO A 405 -26.42 35.44 -34.09
N GLU A 406 -27.33 34.55 -33.67
CA GLU A 406 -28.52 34.93 -32.91
C GLU A 406 -28.18 35.43 -31.49
N ILE A 407 -27.17 34.85 -30.84
CA ILE A 407 -26.67 35.35 -29.56
C ILE A 407 -26.03 36.73 -29.73
N ALA A 408 -25.34 36.98 -30.84
CA ALA A 408 -24.77 38.30 -31.15
C ALA A 408 -25.85 39.36 -31.30
N THR A 409 -26.93 39.06 -32.03
CA THR A 409 -28.08 39.97 -32.16
C THR A 409 -28.82 40.23 -30.86
N LEU A 410 -28.93 39.22 -30.00
CA LEU A 410 -29.46 39.40 -28.65
C LEU A 410 -28.56 40.31 -27.81
N LYS A 411 -27.25 40.20 -27.94
CA LYS A 411 -26.28 41.06 -27.24
C LYS A 411 -26.37 42.52 -27.69
N GLU A 412 -26.57 42.77 -28.99
CA GLU A 412 -26.80 44.11 -29.53
C GLU A 412 -28.13 44.70 -29.03
N LYS A 413 -29.18 43.86 -28.96
CA LYS A 413 -30.54 44.27 -28.59
C LYS A 413 -30.67 44.61 -27.09
N PHE A 414 -30.02 43.85 -26.22
CA PHE A 414 -30.17 44.00 -24.77
C PHE A 414 -28.94 44.67 -24.10
N GLY A 415 -27.84 44.85 -24.82
CA GLY A 415 -26.69 45.68 -24.47
C GLY A 415 -26.21 45.58 -23.01
N SER A 416 -26.69 46.51 -22.20
CA SER A 416 -26.31 46.63 -20.79
C SER A 416 -27.18 45.82 -19.82
N ASP A 417 -28.35 45.32 -20.25
CA ASP A 417 -29.23 44.52 -19.40
C ASP A 417 -28.84 43.02 -19.45
N GLN A 418 -27.88 42.66 -18.61
CA GLN A 418 -27.40 41.30 -18.50
C GLN A 418 -28.46 40.28 -18.05
N GLN A 419 -29.48 40.72 -17.30
CA GLN A 419 -30.51 39.83 -16.79
C GLN A 419 -31.52 39.47 -17.90
N ALA A 420 -31.99 40.46 -18.66
CA ALA A 420 -32.83 40.22 -19.81
C ALA A 420 -32.11 39.40 -20.89
N MET A 421 -30.84 39.72 -21.17
CA MET A 421 -30.00 38.98 -22.11
C MET A 421 -29.83 37.50 -21.69
N SER A 422 -29.58 37.21 -20.41
CA SER A 422 -29.46 35.82 -19.94
C SER A 422 -30.77 35.05 -20.04
N MET A 423 -31.91 35.69 -19.78
CA MET A 423 -33.23 35.06 -19.91
C MET A 423 -33.56 34.72 -21.35
N GLU A 424 -33.36 35.66 -22.29
CA GLU A 424 -33.63 35.43 -23.72
C GLU A 424 -32.63 34.44 -24.33
N GLN A 425 -31.37 34.44 -23.90
CA GLN A 425 -30.38 33.43 -24.29
C GLN A 425 -30.79 32.01 -23.81
N MET A 426 -31.29 31.89 -22.58
CA MET A 426 -31.78 30.61 -22.06
C MET A 426 -33.02 30.13 -22.82
N LYS A 427 -33.90 31.05 -23.21
CA LYS A 427 -35.08 30.78 -24.03
C LYS A 427 -34.68 30.30 -25.44
N LEU A 428 -33.74 31.00 -26.09
CA LEU A 428 -33.14 30.61 -27.37
C LEU A 428 -32.57 29.19 -27.33
N PHE A 429 -31.79 28.86 -26.28
CA PHE A 429 -31.26 27.51 -26.12
C PHE A 429 -32.35 26.45 -25.95
N ARG A 430 -33.42 26.76 -25.24
CA ARG A 430 -34.56 25.86 -25.05
C ARG A 430 -35.32 25.66 -26.38
N GLU A 431 -35.58 26.71 -27.16
CA GLU A 431 -36.25 26.66 -28.46
C GLU A 431 -35.43 25.89 -29.50
N ALA A 432 -34.10 26.04 -29.47
CA ALA A 432 -33.19 25.30 -30.34
C ALA A 432 -32.91 23.84 -29.85
N GLY A 433 -33.47 23.43 -28.72
CA GLY A 433 -33.22 22.11 -28.15
C GLY A 433 -31.75 21.87 -27.81
N VAL A 434 -31.05 22.92 -27.36
CA VAL A 434 -29.62 22.87 -27.00
C VAL A 434 -29.46 22.96 -25.50
N ASN A 435 -28.72 21.99 -24.93
CA ASN A 435 -28.36 22.04 -23.51
C ASN A 435 -27.04 22.81 -23.33
N PRO A 436 -27.03 23.97 -22.65
CA PRO A 436 -25.81 24.75 -22.43
C PRO A 436 -24.75 23.99 -21.63
N LEU A 437 -25.15 23.03 -20.77
CA LEU A 437 -24.25 22.16 -20.06
C LEU A 437 -23.72 20.99 -20.90
N GLY A 438 -24.26 20.80 -22.12
CA GLY A 438 -23.88 19.70 -23.01
C GLY A 438 -22.38 19.66 -23.31
N GLY A 439 -21.73 20.83 -23.46
CA GLY A 439 -20.29 20.93 -23.75
C GLY A 439 -19.35 20.50 -22.62
N CYS A 440 -19.79 20.55 -21.36
CA CYS A 440 -18.94 20.18 -20.22
C CYS A 440 -19.11 18.71 -19.74
N ILE A 441 -20.15 18.01 -20.23
CA ILE A 441 -20.43 16.60 -19.86
C ILE A 441 -19.23 15.67 -20.10
N PRO A 442 -18.49 15.73 -21.24
CA PRO A 442 -17.29 14.90 -21.43
C PRO A 442 -16.22 15.13 -20.36
N ALA A 443 -15.98 16.37 -19.98
CA ALA A 443 -15.01 16.71 -18.96
C ALA A 443 -15.42 16.16 -17.58
N LEU A 444 -16.69 16.29 -17.21
CA LEU A 444 -17.21 15.74 -15.95
C LEU A 444 -17.16 14.21 -15.92
N LEU A 445 -17.43 13.53 -17.03
CA LEU A 445 -17.33 12.08 -17.13
C LEU A 445 -15.87 11.59 -17.11
N GLN A 446 -14.94 12.40 -17.63
CA GLN A 446 -13.52 12.07 -17.67
C GLN A 446 -12.91 12.00 -16.27
N ILE A 447 -13.42 12.78 -15.30
CA ILE A 447 -12.88 12.83 -13.93
C ILE A 447 -12.95 11.47 -13.22
N PRO A 448 -14.10 10.77 -13.12
CA PRO A 448 -14.18 9.44 -12.54
C PRO A 448 -13.28 8.42 -13.25
N ILE A 449 -13.20 8.47 -14.58
CA ILE A 449 -12.37 7.57 -15.38
C ILE A 449 -10.88 7.80 -15.08
N PHE A 450 -10.47 9.07 -15.01
CA PHE A 450 -9.10 9.43 -14.67
C PHE A 450 -8.70 8.87 -13.28
N PHE A 451 -9.53 9.09 -12.27
CA PHE A 451 -9.24 8.57 -10.92
C PHE A 451 -9.27 7.04 -10.86
N ALA A 452 -10.15 6.39 -11.63
CA ALA A 452 -10.18 4.94 -11.72
C ALA A 452 -8.87 4.40 -12.30
N LEU A 453 -8.46 4.89 -13.47
CA LEU A 453 -7.22 4.47 -14.13
C LEU A 453 -5.99 4.82 -13.29
N TYR A 454 -5.95 6.00 -12.68
CA TYR A 454 -4.86 6.38 -11.79
C TYR A 454 -4.72 5.42 -10.60
N SER A 455 -5.83 5.11 -9.91
CA SER A 455 -5.82 4.16 -8.79
C SER A 455 -5.41 2.76 -9.24
N PHE A 456 -5.91 2.31 -10.40
CA PHE A 456 -5.59 1.00 -10.95
C PHE A 456 -4.11 0.89 -11.32
N PHE A 457 -3.57 1.80 -12.14
CA PHE A 457 -2.18 1.73 -12.61
C PHE A 457 -1.17 1.98 -11.49
N SER A 458 -1.46 2.87 -10.54
CA SER A 458 -0.54 3.13 -9.41
C SER A 458 -0.39 1.96 -8.45
N SER A 459 -1.36 1.02 -8.44
CA SER A 459 -1.36 -0.17 -7.57
C SER A 459 -1.18 -1.49 -8.32
N SER A 460 -1.14 -1.49 -9.65
CA SER A 460 -0.95 -2.70 -10.46
C SER A 460 0.51 -3.17 -10.41
N VAL A 461 0.74 -4.33 -9.80
CA VAL A 461 2.06 -4.96 -9.74
C VAL A 461 2.54 -5.45 -11.11
N ASP A 462 1.63 -5.69 -12.05
CA ASP A 462 1.94 -6.10 -13.43
C ASP A 462 2.80 -5.08 -14.19
N LEU A 463 2.66 -3.79 -13.85
CA LEU A 463 3.42 -2.71 -14.50
C LEU A 463 4.84 -2.55 -13.96
N ARG A 464 5.13 -3.18 -12.82
CA ARG A 464 6.42 -3.05 -12.16
C ARG A 464 7.53 -3.76 -12.92
N GLY A 465 8.54 -3.00 -13.35
CA GLY A 465 9.65 -3.50 -14.16
C GLY A 465 9.26 -3.86 -15.60
N ALA A 466 8.04 -3.51 -16.03
CA ALA A 466 7.63 -3.67 -17.43
C ALA A 466 8.14 -2.49 -18.26
N ASP A 467 8.83 -2.78 -19.36
CA ASP A 467 9.36 -1.78 -20.29
C ASP A 467 8.37 -1.48 -21.44
N PHE A 468 8.41 -0.24 -21.92
CA PHE A 468 7.70 0.16 -23.12
C PHE A 468 8.33 1.40 -23.75
N LEU A 469 8.67 1.33 -25.03
CA LEU A 469 9.35 2.37 -25.78
C LEU A 469 10.66 2.77 -25.08
N TRP A 470 10.75 3.97 -24.53
CA TRP A 470 11.90 4.49 -23.79
C TRP A 470 11.79 4.30 -22.27
N ALA A 471 10.60 3.98 -21.76
CA ALA A 471 10.39 3.73 -20.33
C ALA A 471 10.84 2.30 -19.98
N LYS A 472 11.74 2.20 -18.99
CA LYS A 472 12.25 0.91 -18.50
C LYS A 472 11.33 0.27 -17.46
N ASP A 473 10.45 1.05 -16.86
CA ASP A 473 9.51 0.63 -15.81
C ASP A 473 8.24 1.48 -15.87
N LEU A 474 7.13 0.88 -16.31
CA LEU A 474 5.82 1.54 -16.42
C LEU A 474 5.20 1.89 -15.06
N SER A 475 5.72 1.37 -13.98
CA SER A 475 5.28 1.71 -12.62
C SER A 475 6.00 2.92 -12.03
N ALA A 476 7.11 3.33 -12.63
CA ALA A 476 7.93 4.47 -12.23
C ALA A 476 7.78 5.63 -13.23
N PHE A 477 8.28 6.80 -12.87
CA PHE A 477 8.36 7.91 -13.83
C PHE A 477 9.51 7.70 -14.82
N ASP A 478 9.28 8.09 -16.07
CA ASP A 478 10.32 8.08 -17.11
C ASP A 478 11.26 9.29 -16.91
N ASN A 479 12.43 9.05 -16.39
CA ASN A 479 13.43 10.08 -16.16
C ASN A 479 14.41 10.16 -17.32
N ILE A 480 14.25 11.21 -18.15
CA ILE A 480 15.20 11.49 -19.25
C ILE A 480 16.32 12.41 -18.78
N LEU A 481 16.00 13.39 -17.94
CA LEU A 481 16.93 14.38 -17.44
C LEU A 481 16.65 14.66 -15.97
N SER A 482 17.66 14.42 -15.12
CA SER A 482 17.63 14.78 -13.70
C SER A 482 18.39 16.10 -13.49
N PHE A 483 17.75 17.03 -12.80
CA PHE A 483 18.35 18.36 -12.57
C PHE A 483 19.27 18.42 -11.35
N GLY A 484 19.33 17.37 -10.52
CA GLY A 484 20.08 17.37 -9.26
C GLY A 484 19.53 18.30 -8.16
N VAL A 485 18.61 19.18 -8.53
CA VAL A 485 17.87 20.10 -7.63
C VAL A 485 16.38 20.05 -7.94
N THR A 486 15.55 20.22 -6.94
CA THR A 486 14.08 20.30 -7.12
C THR A 486 13.69 21.70 -7.56
N LEU A 487 13.29 21.85 -8.83
CA LEU A 487 12.75 23.09 -9.35
C LEU A 487 11.28 23.28 -8.92
N PRO A 488 10.87 24.50 -8.53
CA PRO A 488 9.46 24.79 -8.25
C PRO A 488 8.62 24.46 -9.50
N LEU A 489 7.49 23.75 -9.33
CA LEU A 489 6.57 23.29 -10.38
C LEU A 489 7.06 22.14 -11.27
N LEU A 490 8.36 22.00 -11.54
CA LEU A 490 8.92 20.97 -12.43
C LEU A 490 9.48 19.75 -11.69
N GLY A 491 9.72 19.87 -10.37
CA GLY A 491 10.34 18.79 -9.59
C GLY A 491 11.83 18.64 -9.87
N GLY A 492 12.39 17.45 -9.64
CA GLY A 492 13.82 17.15 -9.82
C GLY A 492 14.18 16.44 -11.12
N HIS A 493 13.21 16.18 -11.99
CA HIS A 493 13.39 15.39 -13.23
C HIS A 493 12.44 15.81 -14.32
N LEU A 494 12.75 15.43 -15.54
CA LEU A 494 11.92 15.66 -16.72
C LEU A 494 11.44 14.31 -17.28
N SER A 495 10.11 14.19 -17.47
CA SER A 495 9.43 13.03 -18.04
C SER A 495 9.05 13.31 -19.50
N LEU A 496 9.44 12.45 -20.44
CA LEU A 496 9.07 12.58 -21.85
C LEU A 496 7.58 12.34 -22.06
N PHE A 497 6.98 11.39 -21.36
CA PHE A 497 5.53 11.19 -21.43
C PHE A 497 4.78 12.44 -20.99
N THR A 498 5.23 13.11 -19.93
CA THR A 498 4.61 14.35 -19.46
C THR A 498 4.78 15.47 -20.50
N ILE A 499 5.97 15.63 -21.09
CA ILE A 499 6.23 16.64 -22.12
C ILE A 499 5.34 16.40 -23.34
N THR A 500 5.28 15.18 -23.85
CA THR A 500 4.46 14.83 -25.01
C THR A 500 2.98 15.02 -24.73
N ALA A 501 2.49 14.68 -23.52
CA ALA A 501 1.11 14.92 -23.12
C ALA A 501 0.78 16.42 -23.05
N VAL A 502 1.65 17.26 -22.48
CA VAL A 502 1.49 18.71 -22.40
C VAL A 502 1.50 19.32 -23.80
N LEU A 503 2.47 18.94 -24.63
CA LEU A 503 2.59 19.43 -26.02
C LEU A 503 1.33 19.07 -26.84
N THR A 504 0.89 17.83 -26.76
CA THR A 504 -0.32 17.37 -27.46
C THR A 504 -1.56 18.13 -26.96
N SER A 505 -1.71 18.32 -25.66
CA SER A 505 -2.81 19.08 -25.07
C SER A 505 -2.77 20.55 -25.50
N PHE A 506 -1.60 21.15 -25.58
CA PHE A 506 -1.40 22.51 -26.09
C PHE A 506 -1.82 22.61 -27.56
N LEU A 507 -1.37 21.69 -28.43
CA LEU A 507 -1.76 21.66 -29.86
C LEU A 507 -3.27 21.50 -30.05
N ILE A 508 -3.90 20.61 -29.25
CA ILE A 508 -5.37 20.45 -29.25
C ILE A 508 -6.05 21.76 -28.82
N SER A 509 -5.55 22.45 -27.81
CA SER A 509 -6.09 23.72 -27.34
C SER A 509 -5.97 24.82 -28.39
N VAL A 510 -4.82 24.95 -29.03
CA VAL A 510 -4.60 25.91 -30.15
C VAL A 510 -5.54 25.62 -31.32
N TYR A 511 -5.65 24.33 -31.71
CA TYR A 511 -6.60 23.93 -32.77
C TYR A 511 -8.05 24.25 -32.39
N SER A 512 -8.44 23.96 -31.16
CA SER A 512 -9.81 24.27 -30.68
C SER A 512 -10.08 25.78 -30.58
N MET A 513 -9.09 26.60 -30.24
CA MET A 513 -9.20 28.06 -30.26
C MET A 513 -9.35 28.59 -31.68
N ASN A 514 -8.58 28.09 -32.63
CA ASN A 514 -8.73 28.50 -34.06
C ASN A 514 -10.07 28.07 -34.66
N MET A 515 -10.65 26.98 -34.15
CA MET A 515 -12.00 26.53 -34.49
C MET A 515 -13.10 27.34 -33.75
N SER A 516 -12.74 28.16 -32.78
CA SER A 516 -13.65 29.06 -32.08
C SER A 516 -13.56 30.43 -32.73
N PRO A 517 -14.60 30.90 -33.43
CA PRO A 517 -14.58 32.24 -33.99
C PRO A 517 -14.41 33.28 -32.90
N ASP A 518 -13.58 34.26 -33.18
CA ASP A 518 -13.22 35.38 -32.32
C ASP A 518 -14.45 36.04 -31.67
N GLN A 519 -14.42 36.12 -30.33
CA GLN A 519 -15.24 37.06 -29.57
C GLN A 519 -14.60 38.46 -29.52
N SER A 520 -13.62 38.69 -30.38
CA SER A 520 -12.93 39.97 -30.44
C SER A 520 -13.35 40.74 -31.67
N ASN A 521 -14.39 41.48 -31.56
CA ASN A 521 -14.42 42.83 -32.12
C ASN A 521 -15.14 43.75 -31.16
N PRO A 522 -14.42 44.57 -30.43
CA PRO A 522 -14.90 45.85 -30.00
C PRO A 522 -14.35 46.88 -30.97
N VAL A 523 -15.16 47.42 -31.81
CA VAL A 523 -14.99 48.81 -32.21
C VAL A 523 -15.43 49.66 -31.05
#